data_b4ef518024108789e96a53ea567f69ec
#
_entry.id   b4ef518024108789e96a53ea567f69ec
#
_cell.length_a   1.000
_cell.length_b   1.000
_cell.length_c   1.000
_cell.angle_alpha   90.00
_cell.angle_beta   90.00
_cell.angle_gamma   90.00
#
_symmetry.space_group_name_H-M   'P 1'
#
loop_
_entity.id
_entity.type
_entity.pdbx_description
1 polymer ?
#
loop_
_entity_poly.entity_id
_entity_poly.type
_entity_poly.pdbx_seq_one_letter_code
_entity_poly.pdbx_strand_id
1 'polypeptide(L)'
;MSIMKNINKAKVMVLKDQVSYQEGQIVSKTLVQNESVSITLFAFDKGEEISTHESGGDAFVTCLDGMGRITIDGKEYLLREGESIVMPARHPHAVYGQEPFKMLLVV
;
A
#
# COMPACT_ATOMS: atom_id res chain seq x y z
N MET A 1 -9.83 -19.79 14.49
CA MET A 1 -10.46 -18.88 13.51
C MET A 1 -9.41 -18.19 12.67
N SER A 2 -9.62 -18.10 11.38
CA SER A 2 -8.66 -17.45 10.49
C SER A 2 -9.05 -16.00 10.27
N ILE A 3 -8.08 -15.06 10.42
CA ILE A 3 -8.28 -13.65 10.13
C ILE A 3 -7.73 -13.26 8.75
N MET A 4 -6.82 -14.06 8.19
CA MET A 4 -6.25 -13.80 6.86
C MET A 4 -7.18 -14.31 5.78
N LYS A 5 -7.40 -13.49 4.74
CA LYS A 5 -8.21 -13.83 3.58
C LYS A 5 -7.51 -13.44 2.29
N ASN A 6 -8.00 -13.98 1.17
CA ASN A 6 -7.50 -13.67 -0.18
C ASN A 6 -6.04 -14.03 -0.41
N ILE A 7 -5.46 -14.91 0.39
CA ILE A 7 -4.08 -15.35 0.28
C ILE A 7 -3.98 -16.80 0.74
N ASN A 8 -3.16 -17.59 0.06
CA ASN A 8 -2.95 -18.99 0.40
C ASN A 8 -2.19 -19.13 1.71
N LYS A 9 -2.54 -20.16 2.47
CA LYS A 9 -1.85 -20.51 3.71
C LYS A 9 -0.90 -21.67 3.47
N ALA A 10 0.17 -21.74 4.27
CA ALA A 10 1.17 -22.81 4.22
C ALA A 10 1.81 -22.96 2.83
N LYS A 11 1.97 -21.84 2.13
CA LYS A 11 2.68 -21.77 0.84
C LYS A 11 3.61 -20.59 0.84
N VAL A 12 4.81 -20.79 0.32
CA VAL A 12 5.74 -19.69 0.05
C VAL A 12 5.22 -18.91 -1.14
N MET A 13 5.27 -17.59 -1.05
CA MET A 13 4.80 -16.70 -2.12
C MET A 13 5.68 -15.46 -2.21
N VAL A 14 5.63 -14.80 -3.35
CA VAL A 14 6.20 -13.47 -3.55
C VAL A 14 5.03 -12.48 -3.47
N LEU A 15 5.03 -11.58 -2.50
CA LEU A 15 3.89 -10.68 -2.25
C LEU A 15 3.52 -9.83 -3.45
N LYS A 16 4.50 -9.31 -4.19
CA LYS A 16 4.22 -8.47 -5.36
C LYS A 16 3.44 -9.21 -6.45
N ASP A 17 3.50 -10.54 -6.48
CA ASP A 17 2.78 -11.36 -7.45
C ASP A 17 1.33 -11.63 -7.03
N GLN A 18 0.93 -11.21 -5.83
CA GLN A 18 -0.41 -11.42 -5.31
C GLN A 18 -1.41 -10.35 -5.79
N VAL A 19 -0.93 -9.29 -6.39
CA VAL A 19 -1.75 -8.21 -6.95
C VAL A 19 -1.14 -7.79 -8.28
N SER A 20 -1.99 -7.48 -9.27
CA SER A 20 -1.55 -7.17 -10.63
C SER A 20 -1.93 -5.75 -11.02
N TYR A 21 -1.07 -5.10 -11.82
CA TYR A 21 -1.41 -3.83 -12.42
C TYR A 21 -2.56 -3.97 -13.40
N GLN A 22 -3.45 -2.98 -13.44
CA GLN A 22 -4.47 -2.83 -14.46
C GLN A 22 -4.43 -1.40 -14.97
N GLU A 23 -4.51 -1.25 -16.28
CA GLU A 23 -4.39 0.04 -16.95
C GLU A 23 -5.42 1.05 -16.39
N GLY A 24 -4.92 2.21 -16.01
CA GLY A 24 -5.74 3.32 -15.49
C GLY A 24 -6.39 3.05 -14.14
N GLN A 25 -5.90 2.08 -13.37
CA GLN A 25 -6.57 1.68 -12.14
C GLN A 25 -5.60 1.54 -10.95
N ILE A 26 -6.21 1.65 -9.77
CA ILE A 26 -5.61 1.18 -8.52
C ILE A 26 -6.34 -0.12 -8.18
N VAL A 27 -5.59 -1.22 -8.07
CA VAL A 27 -6.13 -2.51 -7.67
C VAL A 27 -5.74 -2.78 -6.23
N SER A 28 -6.69 -3.21 -5.41
CA SER A 28 -6.43 -3.54 -4.02
C SER A 28 -6.85 -4.97 -3.70
N LYS A 29 -6.13 -5.58 -2.75
CA LYS A 29 -6.44 -6.91 -2.25
C LYS A 29 -6.32 -6.89 -0.73
N THR A 30 -7.44 -6.97 -0.04
CA THR A 30 -7.46 -6.94 1.42
C THR A 30 -7.12 -8.31 1.98
N LEU A 31 -6.13 -8.37 2.85
CA LEU A 31 -5.69 -9.61 3.50
C LEU A 31 -6.23 -9.73 4.93
N VAL A 32 -6.35 -8.61 5.64
CA VAL A 32 -6.91 -8.55 7.00
C VAL A 32 -7.72 -7.27 7.13
N GLN A 33 -8.90 -7.37 7.72
CA GLN A 33 -9.73 -6.20 8.00
C GLN A 33 -10.50 -6.44 9.29
N ASN A 34 -10.11 -5.76 10.36
CA ASN A 34 -10.85 -5.79 11.62
C ASN A 34 -10.64 -4.47 12.37
N GLU A 35 -11.18 -4.35 13.59
CA GLU A 35 -11.09 -3.12 14.36
C GLU A 35 -9.67 -2.76 14.80
N SER A 36 -8.79 -3.76 14.91
CA SER A 36 -7.43 -3.57 15.41
C SER A 36 -6.41 -3.33 14.31
N VAL A 37 -6.59 -3.96 13.15
CA VAL A 37 -5.60 -3.91 12.06
C VAL A 37 -6.26 -4.11 10.70
N SER A 38 -5.71 -3.44 9.69
CA SER A 38 -5.98 -3.77 8.29
C SER A 38 -4.66 -3.99 7.56
N ILE A 39 -4.63 -4.97 6.67
CA ILE A 39 -3.49 -5.28 5.82
C ILE A 39 -4.01 -5.40 4.40
N THR A 40 -3.47 -4.58 3.51
CA THR A 40 -3.93 -4.50 2.12
C THR A 40 -2.75 -4.42 1.17
N LEU A 41 -2.83 -5.15 0.07
CA LEU A 41 -1.91 -5.02 -1.06
C LEU A 41 -2.54 -4.08 -2.08
N PHE A 42 -1.72 -3.21 -2.67
CA PHE A 42 -2.14 -2.28 -3.73
C PHE A 42 -1.23 -2.40 -4.94
N ALA A 43 -1.82 -2.27 -6.12
CA ALA A 43 -1.08 -2.05 -7.36
C ALA A 43 -1.63 -0.79 -8.03
N PHE A 44 -0.77 0.20 -8.20
CA PHE A 44 -1.08 1.48 -8.84
C PHE A 44 -0.53 1.46 -10.25
N ASP A 45 -1.36 1.73 -11.24
CA ASP A 45 -0.83 2.09 -12.55
C ASP A 45 -0.09 3.42 -12.44
N LYS A 46 0.85 3.68 -13.34
CA LYS A 46 1.58 4.95 -13.36
C LYS A 46 0.60 6.11 -13.45
N GLY A 47 0.77 7.10 -12.57
CA GLY A 47 -0.04 8.30 -12.53
C GLY A 47 -1.32 8.19 -11.69
N GLU A 48 -1.65 7.00 -11.19
CA GLU A 48 -2.82 6.86 -10.32
C GLU A 48 -2.49 7.32 -8.91
N GLU A 49 -3.47 7.89 -8.23
CA GLU A 49 -3.27 8.53 -6.93
C GLU A 49 -4.41 8.26 -5.96
N ILE A 50 -4.05 8.00 -4.71
CA ILE A 50 -4.97 8.15 -3.59
C ILE A 50 -4.74 9.56 -3.04
N SER A 51 -5.76 10.42 -3.17
CA SER A 51 -5.66 11.83 -2.79
C SER A 51 -5.44 12.01 -1.29
N THR A 52 -5.06 13.22 -0.90
CA THR A 52 -4.75 13.56 0.48
C THR A 52 -5.89 13.22 1.43
N HIS A 53 -5.56 12.48 2.47
CA HIS A 53 -6.49 12.09 3.53
C HIS A 53 -5.71 11.82 4.82
N GLU A 54 -6.43 11.50 5.89
CA GLU A 54 -5.85 11.16 7.20
C GLU A 54 -6.37 9.79 7.61
N SER A 55 -5.57 9.08 8.41
CA SER A 55 -6.00 7.84 9.05
C SER A 55 -5.93 7.99 10.56
N GLY A 56 -6.76 7.24 11.28
CA GLY A 56 -6.79 7.25 12.74
C GLY A 56 -5.60 6.57 13.41
N GLY A 57 -4.90 5.69 12.67
CA GLY A 57 -3.72 4.98 13.13
C GLY A 57 -2.52 5.26 12.24
N ASP A 58 -1.33 4.90 12.73
CA ASP A 58 -0.12 4.94 11.92
C ASP A 58 -0.25 3.95 10.76
N ALA A 59 0.18 4.35 9.57
CA ALA A 59 0.12 3.52 8.39
C ALA A 59 1.53 3.14 7.94
N PHE A 60 1.84 1.85 7.98
CA PHE A 60 3.13 1.32 7.56
C PHE A 60 3.06 0.91 6.10
N VAL A 61 3.91 1.50 5.27
CA VAL A 61 3.95 1.25 3.82
C VAL A 61 5.29 0.64 3.44
N THR A 62 5.26 -0.47 2.71
CA THR A 62 6.44 -1.08 2.09
C THR A 62 6.24 -1.14 0.60
N CYS A 63 7.19 -0.62 -0.17
CA CYS A 63 7.20 -0.75 -1.62
C CYS A 63 7.63 -2.17 -2.02
N LEU A 64 6.77 -2.85 -2.75
CA LEU A 64 7.02 -4.22 -3.23
C LEU A 64 7.54 -4.23 -4.66
N ASP A 65 7.21 -3.22 -5.44
CA ASP A 65 7.57 -3.13 -6.86
C ASP A 65 7.46 -1.68 -7.33
N GLY A 66 8.33 -1.28 -8.23
CA GLY A 66 8.27 0.02 -8.87
C GLY A 66 8.68 1.19 -7.98
N MET A 67 7.97 2.30 -8.12
CA MET A 67 8.27 3.52 -7.36
C MET A 67 6.99 4.28 -7.03
N GLY A 68 6.77 4.53 -5.73
CA GLY A 68 5.69 5.37 -5.26
C GLY A 68 6.20 6.71 -4.75
N ARG A 69 5.36 7.73 -4.83
CA ARG A 69 5.59 9.02 -4.18
C ARG A 69 4.60 9.17 -3.05
N ILE A 70 5.12 9.24 -1.84
CA ILE A 70 4.33 9.41 -0.63
C ILE A 70 4.47 10.87 -0.21
N THR A 71 3.35 11.55 -0.01
CA THR A 71 3.36 12.94 0.48
C THR A 71 2.79 12.94 1.89
N ILE A 72 3.55 13.49 2.85
CA ILE A 72 3.15 13.60 4.26
C ILE A 72 3.36 15.05 4.69
N ASP A 73 2.29 15.70 5.15
CA ASP A 73 2.32 17.12 5.54
C ASP A 73 2.91 18.01 4.45
N GLY A 74 2.61 17.70 3.19
CA GLY A 74 3.10 18.44 2.04
C GLY A 74 4.52 18.12 1.59
N LYS A 75 5.25 17.26 2.32
CA LYS A 75 6.59 16.85 1.95
C LYS A 75 6.57 15.55 1.18
N GLU A 76 7.27 15.48 0.05
CA GLU A 76 7.31 14.33 -0.83
C GLU A 76 8.47 13.39 -0.50
N TYR A 77 8.19 12.08 -0.53
CA TYR A 77 9.17 11.01 -0.34
C TYR A 77 9.01 10.02 -1.48
N LEU A 78 10.12 9.67 -2.15
CA LEU A 78 10.12 8.60 -3.14
C LEU A 78 10.42 7.29 -2.43
N LEU A 79 9.60 6.29 -2.71
CA LEU A 79 9.70 4.97 -2.10
C LEU A 79 9.95 3.94 -3.20
N ARG A 80 11.08 3.27 -3.13
CA ARG A 80 11.51 2.26 -4.10
C ARG A 80 11.37 0.86 -3.54
N GLU A 81 11.46 -0.14 -4.41
CA GLU A 81 11.34 -1.54 -4.01
C GLU A 81 12.22 -1.85 -2.81
N GLY A 82 11.62 -2.46 -1.78
CA GLY A 82 12.29 -2.82 -0.54
C GLY A 82 12.32 -1.72 0.51
N GLU A 83 11.95 -0.50 0.17
CA GLU A 83 11.93 0.63 1.11
C GLU A 83 10.56 0.75 1.77
N SER A 84 10.56 1.28 3.00
CA SER A 84 9.34 1.46 3.79
C SER A 84 9.29 2.86 4.41
N ILE A 85 8.08 3.31 4.72
CA ILE A 85 7.83 4.56 5.42
C ILE A 85 6.61 4.40 6.33
N VAL A 86 6.61 5.09 7.46
CA VAL A 86 5.42 5.18 8.32
C VAL A 86 4.77 6.53 8.09
N MET A 87 3.49 6.52 7.74
CA MET A 87 2.65 7.73 7.66
C MET A 87 2.00 7.91 9.02
N PRO A 88 2.34 8.99 9.77
CA PRO A 88 1.84 9.14 11.15
C PRO A 88 0.32 9.32 11.20
N ALA A 89 -0.29 8.78 12.26
CA ALA A 89 -1.72 8.96 12.52
C ALA A 89 -2.10 10.44 12.49
N ARG A 90 -3.22 10.76 11.87
CA ARG A 90 -3.82 12.10 11.80
C ARG A 90 -2.96 13.15 11.12
N HIS A 91 -1.94 12.76 10.36
CA HIS A 91 -1.21 13.67 9.47
C HIS A 91 -1.72 13.48 8.04
N PRO A 92 -1.98 14.57 7.31
CA PRO A 92 -2.41 14.47 5.90
C PRO A 92 -1.37 13.74 5.07
N HIS A 93 -1.83 12.77 4.27
CA HIS A 93 -0.93 12.02 3.39
C HIS A 93 -1.62 11.65 2.08
N ALA A 94 -0.81 11.45 1.04
CA ALA A 94 -1.25 11.03 -0.28
C ALA A 94 -0.26 10.03 -0.85
N VAL A 95 -0.73 9.17 -1.75
CA VAL A 95 0.09 8.14 -2.40
C VAL A 95 -0.11 8.23 -3.91
N TYR A 96 1.00 8.28 -4.65
CA TYR A 96 1.00 8.46 -6.09
C TYR A 96 1.92 7.45 -6.77
N GLY A 97 1.45 6.83 -7.84
CA GLY A 97 2.28 5.94 -8.67
C GLY A 97 3.23 6.73 -9.55
N GLN A 98 4.43 6.97 -9.08
CA GLN A 98 5.48 7.68 -9.82
C GLN A 98 5.90 6.88 -11.06
N GLU A 99 6.02 5.57 -10.88
CA GLU A 99 6.05 4.53 -11.89
C GLU A 99 4.96 3.54 -11.50
N PRO A 100 4.67 2.48 -12.29
CA PRO A 100 3.80 1.42 -11.78
C PRO A 100 4.34 0.96 -10.42
N PHE A 101 3.47 0.90 -9.42
CA PHE A 101 3.88 0.81 -8.01
C PHE A 101 3.00 -0.17 -7.25
N LYS A 102 3.64 -1.11 -6.56
CA LYS A 102 2.94 -2.02 -5.65
C LYS A 102 3.40 -1.77 -4.22
N MET A 103 2.46 -1.81 -3.28
CA MET A 103 2.77 -1.62 -1.87
C MET A 103 1.98 -2.56 -0.97
N LEU A 104 2.57 -2.84 0.19
CA LEU A 104 1.89 -3.44 1.34
C LEU A 104 1.57 -2.31 2.30
N LEU A 105 0.31 -2.23 2.72
CA LEU A 105 -0.15 -1.22 3.68
C LEU A 105 -0.68 -1.93 4.92
N VAL A 106 -0.14 -1.55 6.08
CA VAL A 106 -0.61 -2.01 7.40
C VAL A 106 -1.04 -0.80 8.22
N VAL A 107 -2.28 -0.81 8.63
CA VAL A 107 -2.84 0.29 9.45
C VAL A 107 -3.39 -0.24 10.76
#